data_3ef0a5832610be7e5ae4de0572e006dc
#
_entry.id   3ef0a5832610be7e5ae4de0572e006dc
#
_cell.length_a   1.000
_cell.length_b   1.000
_cell.length_c   1.000
_cell.angle_alpha   90.00
_cell.angle_beta   90.00
_cell.angle_gamma   90.00
#
_symmetry.space_group_name_H-M   'P 1'
#
loop_
_entity.id
_entity.type
_entity.pdbx_description
1 polymer ?
#
loop_
_entity_poly.entity_id
_entity_poly.type
_entity_poly.pdbx_seq_one_letter_code
_entity_poly.pdbx_strand_id
1 'polypeptide(L)'
;MTSSTQRPVVSLPLPTVVRAQSPADLPAPAADGTRALLDRYGRQARDLRVSLTDRCNLRCTYCMPAEGLEWMPTEKTLSDEETIRLIRIGVGKLGIRQVRFTGGEPLLRKSLEKIIAATKELRTDQGRSPSTALTTNGLGLEKRAGALAAAGLDRINISLDTIDRERYAALTRRDRLDHVLQAIAAADAAGLHPIKINAVVMPGVNEEDIVPLADYAVHHGAQLRFIEQMPLGPREQWRREDMVTAADILARLRTHFSLQPARGPRGSAPAALWEATAPDGTRGTLGIIASVTHPFCGDCDRTRLTTDGAVRNCLFGNSETPLRDLLRSEASDEEIMEAWAGEMWSKKPGHGIDDEGFLQPDRPMSAIGG
;
A
#
# COMPACT_ATOMS: atom_id res chain seq x y z
N MET A 1 -41.76 -6.00 -43.98
CA MET A 1 -40.59 -6.93 -43.91
C MET A 1 -39.46 -6.18 -43.25
N THR A 2 -39.37 -6.29 -41.93
CA THR A 2 -38.30 -5.62 -41.13
C THR A 2 -37.22 -6.63 -40.83
N SER A 3 -36.08 -6.45 -41.49
CA SER A 3 -34.87 -7.27 -41.27
C SER A 3 -34.22 -6.91 -39.91
N SER A 4 -34.30 -7.84 -38.96
CA SER A 4 -33.59 -7.78 -37.69
C SER A 4 -32.14 -8.17 -37.91
N THR A 5 -31.22 -7.22 -37.93
CA THR A 5 -29.78 -7.48 -37.91
C THR A 5 -29.35 -7.85 -36.48
N GLN A 6 -29.23 -9.12 -36.20
CA GLN A 6 -28.55 -9.61 -34.98
C GLN A 6 -27.06 -9.22 -35.01
N ARG A 7 -26.61 -8.45 -34.01
CA ARG A 7 -25.18 -8.18 -33.80
C ARG A 7 -24.48 -9.47 -33.36
N PRO A 8 -23.31 -9.80 -33.91
CA PRO A 8 -22.56 -10.95 -33.46
C PRO A 8 -22.12 -10.79 -32.00
N VAL A 9 -22.47 -11.75 -31.15
CA VAL A 9 -21.96 -11.83 -29.78
C VAL A 9 -20.50 -12.31 -29.87
N VAL A 10 -19.56 -11.42 -29.63
CA VAL A 10 -18.14 -11.78 -29.48
C VAL A 10 -17.97 -12.36 -28.09
N SER A 11 -17.85 -13.67 -27.99
CA SER A 11 -17.44 -14.37 -26.76
C SER A 11 -15.96 -14.12 -26.57
N LEU A 12 -15.59 -13.29 -25.60
CA LEU A 12 -14.20 -13.16 -25.14
C LEU A 12 -13.88 -14.40 -24.31
N PRO A 13 -12.79 -15.14 -24.60
CA PRO A 13 -12.38 -16.23 -23.77
C PRO A 13 -12.05 -15.70 -22.37
N LEU A 14 -12.59 -16.35 -21.33
CA LEU A 14 -12.19 -16.08 -19.96
C LEU A 14 -10.67 -16.30 -19.84
N PRO A 15 -9.93 -15.43 -19.15
CA PRO A 15 -8.51 -15.65 -18.95
C PRO A 15 -8.33 -16.97 -18.25
N THR A 16 -7.61 -17.88 -18.92
CA THR A 16 -7.22 -19.17 -18.34
C THR A 16 -6.27 -18.85 -17.18
N VAL A 17 -6.69 -19.17 -15.97
CA VAL A 17 -5.80 -19.09 -14.80
C VAL A 17 -4.68 -20.11 -15.04
N VAL A 18 -3.55 -19.66 -15.54
CA VAL A 18 -2.34 -20.46 -15.62
C VAL A 18 -1.89 -20.69 -14.18
N ARG A 19 -2.07 -21.91 -13.65
CA ARG A 19 -1.41 -22.32 -12.41
C ARG A 19 0.09 -22.07 -12.64
N ALA A 20 0.65 -21.12 -11.90
CA ALA A 20 2.09 -20.92 -11.88
C ALA A 20 2.70 -22.23 -11.35
N GLN A 21 3.37 -22.99 -12.24
CA GLN A 21 4.21 -24.07 -11.79
C GLN A 21 5.37 -23.44 -11.03
N SER A 22 5.73 -24.01 -9.87
CA SER A 22 6.92 -23.57 -9.15
C SER A 22 8.10 -23.56 -10.10
N PRO A 23 8.86 -22.46 -10.18
CA PRO A 23 10.05 -22.42 -11.02
C PRO A 23 11.02 -23.53 -10.59
N ALA A 24 11.57 -24.26 -11.54
CA ALA A 24 12.48 -25.38 -11.28
C ALA A 24 13.74 -24.96 -10.49
N ASP A 25 14.07 -23.67 -10.48
CA ASP A 25 15.21 -23.07 -9.78
C ASP A 25 14.84 -22.37 -8.45
N LEU A 26 13.61 -22.56 -7.96
CA LEU A 26 13.18 -22.03 -6.67
C LEU A 26 13.97 -22.71 -5.52
N PRO A 27 14.63 -21.94 -4.62
CA PRO A 27 15.37 -22.50 -3.50
C PRO A 27 14.52 -23.41 -2.63
N ALA A 28 15.07 -24.53 -2.19
CA ALA A 28 14.37 -25.47 -1.30
C ALA A 28 14.05 -24.83 0.07
N PRO A 29 13.03 -25.30 0.78
CA PRO A 29 12.79 -24.93 2.17
C PRO A 29 14.00 -25.29 3.06
N ALA A 30 14.16 -24.58 4.17
CA ALA A 30 15.11 -24.96 5.21
C ALA A 30 14.67 -26.27 5.91
N ALA A 31 15.60 -26.91 6.65
CA ALA A 31 15.35 -28.18 7.33
C ALA A 31 14.21 -28.11 8.38
N ASP A 32 13.93 -26.91 8.93
CA ASP A 32 12.82 -26.65 9.87
C ASP A 32 11.47 -26.38 9.18
N GLY A 33 11.41 -26.53 7.86
CA GLY A 33 10.23 -26.28 7.04
C GLY A 33 9.93 -24.81 6.81
N THR A 34 10.81 -23.88 7.21
CA THR A 34 10.69 -22.46 6.86
C THR A 34 11.23 -22.18 5.46
N ARG A 35 10.78 -21.11 4.85
CA ARG A 35 11.25 -20.67 3.53
C ARG A 35 11.36 -19.16 3.48
N ALA A 36 12.49 -18.64 3.07
CA ALA A 36 12.63 -17.21 2.80
C ALA A 36 11.91 -16.85 1.47
N LEU A 37 11.15 -15.77 1.47
CA LEU A 37 10.55 -15.21 0.25
C LEU A 37 11.61 -14.44 -0.55
N LEU A 38 12.45 -15.16 -1.27
CA LEU A 38 13.52 -14.61 -2.10
C LEU A 38 13.03 -14.34 -3.52
N ASP A 39 13.67 -13.38 -4.17
CA ASP A 39 13.62 -13.22 -5.61
C ASP A 39 14.97 -13.57 -6.25
N ARG A 40 15.02 -13.58 -7.59
CA ARG A 40 16.23 -13.94 -8.35
C ARG A 40 17.39 -12.94 -8.21
N TYR A 41 17.14 -11.79 -7.58
CA TYR A 41 18.10 -10.72 -7.36
C TYR A 41 18.62 -10.68 -5.91
N GLY A 42 18.26 -11.67 -5.09
CA GLY A 42 18.67 -11.79 -3.70
C GLY A 42 17.90 -10.91 -2.73
N ARG A 43 16.82 -10.23 -3.17
CA ARG A 43 15.95 -9.48 -2.25
C ARG A 43 15.04 -10.44 -1.53
N GLN A 44 14.88 -10.23 -0.22
CA GLN A 44 13.96 -11.01 0.60
C GLN A 44 12.76 -10.17 1.01
N ALA A 45 11.54 -10.68 0.77
CA ALA A 45 10.34 -10.02 1.26
C ALA A 45 10.21 -10.18 2.79
N ARG A 46 10.03 -9.04 3.47
CA ARG A 46 9.88 -8.90 4.92
C ARG A 46 8.65 -8.05 5.30
N ASP A 47 8.12 -7.24 4.39
CA ASP A 47 6.96 -6.35 4.56
C ASP A 47 5.76 -6.91 3.76
N LEU A 48 4.80 -7.51 4.46
CA LEU A 48 3.53 -7.98 3.87
C LEU A 48 2.50 -6.86 3.94
N ARG A 49 1.95 -6.50 2.77
CA ARG A 49 0.80 -5.60 2.68
C ARG A 49 -0.46 -6.41 2.45
N VAL A 50 -1.43 -6.26 3.34
CA VAL A 50 -2.69 -7.00 3.33
C VAL A 50 -3.83 -6.06 2.96
N SER A 51 -4.43 -6.26 1.79
CA SER A 51 -5.64 -5.57 1.38
C SER A 51 -6.85 -6.25 2.01
N LEU A 52 -7.48 -5.60 2.99
CA LEU A 52 -8.58 -6.16 3.77
C LEU A 52 -9.95 -6.00 3.11
N THR A 53 -10.05 -5.05 2.18
CA THR A 53 -11.27 -4.74 1.43
C THR A 53 -10.91 -3.92 0.21
N ASP A 54 -11.66 -4.07 -0.86
CA ASP A 54 -11.61 -3.20 -2.05
C ASP A 54 -12.46 -1.94 -1.90
N ARG A 55 -13.40 -1.92 -0.92
CA ARG A 55 -14.32 -0.81 -0.68
C ARG A 55 -13.61 0.39 -0.09
N CYS A 56 -14.01 1.59 -0.53
CA CYS A 56 -13.53 2.85 0.01
C CYS A 56 -14.71 3.83 0.17
N ASN A 57 -14.65 4.69 1.19
CA ASN A 57 -15.64 5.73 1.46
C ASN A 57 -15.25 7.10 0.89
N LEU A 58 -14.10 7.22 0.22
CA LEU A 58 -13.69 8.36 -0.60
C LEU A 58 -13.68 8.01 -2.09
N ARG A 59 -13.55 9.04 -2.94
CA ARG A 59 -13.47 8.93 -4.41
C ARG A 59 -12.36 9.80 -4.95
N CYS A 60 -11.14 9.60 -4.42
CA CYS A 60 -9.99 10.41 -4.80
C CYS A 60 -9.76 10.37 -6.31
N THR A 61 -9.58 11.52 -6.93
CA THR A 61 -9.51 11.71 -8.38
C THR A 61 -8.42 10.86 -9.03
N TYR A 62 -7.30 10.70 -8.36
CA TYR A 62 -6.16 9.91 -8.84
C TYR A 62 -6.27 8.40 -8.56
N CYS A 63 -7.29 7.97 -7.82
CA CYS A 63 -7.43 6.57 -7.39
C CYS A 63 -8.56 5.84 -8.11
N MET A 64 -9.71 6.51 -8.27
CA MET A 64 -10.90 5.88 -8.86
C MET A 64 -11.85 6.90 -9.50
N PRO A 65 -12.74 6.45 -10.41
CA PRO A 65 -13.78 7.28 -11.02
C PRO A 65 -14.75 7.85 -9.97
N ALA A 66 -15.51 8.89 -10.35
CA ALA A 66 -16.48 9.57 -9.48
C ALA A 66 -17.61 8.65 -9.03
N GLU A 67 -18.10 7.82 -9.93
CA GLU A 67 -19.14 6.80 -9.72
C GLU A 67 -18.68 5.66 -8.81
N GLY A 68 -17.39 5.54 -8.61
CA GLY A 68 -16.74 4.46 -7.88
C GLY A 68 -16.40 3.27 -8.77
N LEU A 69 -16.13 2.14 -8.13
CA LEU A 69 -15.83 0.87 -8.77
C LEU A 69 -16.90 -0.15 -8.43
N GLU A 70 -17.07 -1.15 -9.27
CA GLU A 70 -17.82 -2.35 -8.91
C GLU A 70 -17.06 -3.12 -7.83
N TRP A 71 -17.67 -3.25 -6.65
CA TRP A 71 -17.04 -3.92 -5.51
C TRP A 71 -17.13 -5.43 -5.66
N MET A 72 -16.09 -6.12 -5.21
CA MET A 72 -16.09 -7.58 -5.21
C MET A 72 -17.24 -8.13 -4.38
N PRO A 73 -17.94 -9.16 -4.86
CA PRO A 73 -18.87 -9.94 -4.05
C PRO A 73 -18.16 -10.52 -2.82
N THR A 74 -18.85 -10.57 -1.67
CA THR A 74 -18.26 -10.98 -0.39
C THR A 74 -17.67 -12.40 -0.45
N GLU A 75 -18.30 -13.30 -1.18
CA GLU A 75 -17.83 -14.68 -1.39
C GLU A 75 -16.51 -14.78 -2.16
N LYS A 76 -16.15 -13.74 -2.91
CA LYS A 76 -14.85 -13.65 -3.60
C LYS A 76 -13.75 -13.02 -2.76
N THR A 77 -14.10 -12.42 -1.61
CA THR A 77 -13.11 -11.85 -0.68
C THR A 77 -12.67 -12.88 0.35
N LEU A 78 -11.51 -12.66 0.95
CA LEU A 78 -11.03 -13.49 2.05
C LEU A 78 -11.88 -13.28 3.30
N SER A 79 -12.21 -14.39 3.99
CA SER A 79 -12.75 -14.35 5.35
C SER A 79 -11.67 -13.87 6.34
N ASP A 80 -12.06 -13.63 7.60
CA ASP A 80 -11.11 -13.29 8.65
C ASP A 80 -10.14 -14.44 8.91
N GLU A 81 -10.66 -15.66 8.96
CA GLU A 81 -9.91 -16.90 9.22
C GLU A 81 -8.91 -17.18 8.08
N GLU A 82 -9.34 -17.02 6.82
CA GLU A 82 -8.48 -17.14 5.64
C GLU A 82 -7.35 -16.09 5.67
N THR A 83 -7.70 -14.83 5.98
CA THR A 83 -6.73 -13.73 6.10
C THR A 83 -5.71 -14.02 7.22
N ILE A 84 -6.17 -14.42 8.40
CA ILE A 84 -5.31 -14.75 9.54
C ILE A 84 -4.43 -15.95 9.23
N ARG A 85 -4.94 -17.01 8.56
CA ARG A 85 -4.15 -18.17 8.14
C ARG A 85 -3.00 -17.76 7.22
N LEU A 86 -3.26 -16.94 6.20
CA LEU A 86 -2.21 -16.46 5.29
C LEU A 86 -1.17 -15.58 6.01
N ILE A 87 -1.59 -14.68 6.90
CA ILE A 87 -0.67 -13.88 7.71
C ILE A 87 0.19 -14.80 8.60
N ARG A 88 -0.40 -15.83 9.21
CA ARG A 88 0.32 -16.81 10.04
C ARG A 88 1.38 -17.55 9.23
N ILE A 89 1.06 -18.03 8.03
CA ILE A 89 2.02 -18.66 7.12
C ILE A 89 3.13 -17.66 6.76
N GLY A 90 2.77 -16.43 6.37
CA GLY A 90 3.73 -15.39 6.03
C GLY A 90 4.72 -15.08 7.15
N VAL A 91 4.23 -14.88 8.37
CA VAL A 91 5.04 -14.53 9.55
C VAL A 91 5.82 -15.72 10.09
N GLY A 92 5.13 -16.84 10.30
CA GLY A 92 5.70 -17.99 11.00
C GLY A 92 6.59 -18.88 10.12
N LYS A 93 6.36 -18.88 8.80
CA LYS A 93 7.01 -19.81 7.87
C LYS A 93 7.80 -19.13 6.74
N LEU A 94 7.37 -17.93 6.29
CA LEU A 94 7.95 -17.27 5.11
C LEU A 94 8.85 -16.07 5.47
N GLY A 95 9.06 -15.81 6.75
CA GLY A 95 9.99 -14.81 7.24
C GLY A 95 9.50 -13.37 7.13
N ILE A 96 8.20 -13.13 7.05
CA ILE A 96 7.60 -11.79 7.15
C ILE A 96 7.79 -11.26 8.57
N ARG A 97 8.24 -10.00 8.69
CA ARG A 97 8.49 -9.31 9.97
C ARG A 97 7.60 -8.10 10.19
N GLN A 98 7.00 -7.60 9.12
CA GLN A 98 6.08 -6.45 9.16
C GLN A 98 4.80 -6.81 8.43
N VAL A 99 3.66 -6.43 9.02
CA VAL A 99 2.35 -6.56 8.39
C VAL A 99 1.70 -5.18 8.33
N ARG A 100 1.35 -4.75 7.11
CA ARG A 100 0.66 -3.49 6.88
C ARG A 100 -0.73 -3.75 6.37
N PHE A 101 -1.71 -3.35 7.16
CA PHE A 101 -3.11 -3.42 6.78
C PHE A 101 -3.48 -2.23 5.90
N THR A 102 -4.14 -2.51 4.79
CA THR A 102 -4.53 -1.55 3.76
C THR A 102 -5.77 -2.08 3.03
N GLY A 103 -6.03 -1.60 1.82
CA GLY A 103 -7.15 -1.99 0.98
C GLY A 103 -7.64 -0.79 0.19
N GLY A 104 -8.95 -0.70 -0.04
CA GLY A 104 -9.60 0.56 -0.33
C GLY A 104 -9.52 1.43 0.93
N GLU A 105 -10.42 1.18 1.91
CA GLU A 105 -10.31 1.77 3.24
C GLU A 105 -10.44 0.68 4.32
N PRO A 106 -9.35 0.31 5.00
CA PRO A 106 -9.34 -0.80 5.96
C PRO A 106 -10.23 -0.57 7.18
N LEU A 107 -10.52 0.68 7.56
CA LEU A 107 -11.46 0.99 8.64
C LEU A 107 -12.89 0.55 8.34
N LEU A 108 -13.23 0.25 7.09
CA LEU A 108 -14.52 -0.34 6.73
C LEU A 108 -14.61 -1.83 7.09
N ARG A 109 -13.49 -2.53 7.33
CA ARG A 109 -13.48 -3.91 7.83
C ARG A 109 -13.84 -3.90 9.31
N LYS A 110 -15.00 -4.46 9.66
CA LYS A 110 -15.50 -4.47 11.05
C LYS A 110 -14.61 -5.27 11.99
N SER A 111 -13.96 -6.31 11.48
CA SER A 111 -13.10 -7.24 12.23
C SER A 111 -11.61 -6.85 12.21
N LEU A 112 -11.28 -5.61 11.88
CA LEU A 112 -9.89 -5.15 11.76
C LEU A 112 -9.09 -5.39 13.05
N GLU A 113 -9.66 -5.05 14.21
CA GLU A 113 -9.02 -5.26 15.53
C GLU A 113 -8.75 -6.74 15.81
N LYS A 114 -9.69 -7.64 15.44
CA LYS A 114 -9.52 -9.11 15.57
C LYS A 114 -8.31 -9.58 14.74
N ILE A 115 -8.19 -9.12 13.50
CA ILE A 115 -7.09 -9.50 12.61
C ILE A 115 -5.75 -8.97 13.12
N ILE A 116 -5.71 -7.72 13.62
CA ILE A 116 -4.51 -7.13 14.22
C ILE A 116 -4.10 -7.91 15.46
N ALA A 117 -5.01 -8.19 16.37
CA ALA A 117 -4.74 -8.95 17.61
C ALA A 117 -4.16 -10.33 17.30
N ALA A 118 -4.80 -11.08 16.39
CA ALA A 118 -4.30 -12.38 15.96
C ALA A 118 -2.91 -12.28 15.30
N THR A 119 -2.64 -11.21 14.57
CA THR A 119 -1.30 -10.96 13.98
C THR A 119 -0.24 -10.73 15.05
N LYS A 120 -0.57 -10.00 16.12
CA LYS A 120 0.38 -9.69 17.20
C LYS A 120 0.76 -10.88 18.07
N GLU A 121 -0.06 -11.91 18.13
CA GLU A 121 0.24 -13.17 18.81
C GLU A 121 1.30 -14.01 18.11
N LEU A 122 1.53 -13.77 16.82
CA LEU A 122 2.50 -14.51 16.01
C LEU A 122 3.94 -14.19 16.43
N ARG A 123 4.86 -15.08 16.05
CA ARG A 123 6.30 -14.89 16.23
C ARG A 123 7.01 -14.95 14.89
N THR A 124 7.84 -13.96 14.64
CA THR A 124 8.74 -13.88 13.48
C THR A 124 9.92 -14.82 13.65
N ASP A 125 10.72 -14.99 12.59
CA ASP A 125 12.02 -15.69 12.62
C ASP A 125 13.02 -15.11 13.66
N GLN A 126 12.72 -13.94 14.22
CA GLN A 126 13.51 -13.31 15.32
C GLN A 126 12.92 -13.55 16.71
N GLY A 127 11.88 -14.38 16.84
CA GLY A 127 11.18 -14.66 18.11
C GLY A 127 10.34 -13.49 18.63
N ARG A 128 10.18 -12.40 17.88
CA ARG A 128 9.41 -11.21 18.25
C ARG A 128 8.05 -11.19 17.54
N SER A 129 7.08 -10.49 18.11
CA SER A 129 5.84 -10.19 17.40
C SER A 129 6.15 -9.36 16.13
N PRO A 130 5.41 -9.58 15.03
CA PRO A 130 5.58 -8.76 13.83
C PRO A 130 5.22 -7.30 14.12
N SER A 131 5.91 -6.38 13.45
CA SER A 131 5.53 -4.97 13.48
C SER A 131 4.28 -4.76 12.63
N THR A 132 3.29 -4.03 13.18
CA THR A 132 2.02 -3.77 12.54
C THR A 132 1.86 -2.31 12.15
N ALA A 133 1.25 -2.05 11.01
CA ALA A 133 0.95 -0.71 10.55
C ALA A 133 -0.42 -0.67 9.84
N LEU A 134 -1.11 0.45 9.91
CA LEU A 134 -2.34 0.71 9.17
C LEU A 134 -2.09 1.83 8.18
N THR A 135 -2.61 1.70 6.95
CA THR A 135 -2.70 2.80 5.99
C THR A 135 -4.17 3.09 5.75
N THR A 136 -4.60 4.32 6.02
CA THR A 136 -6.02 4.73 6.03
C THR A 136 -6.19 6.16 5.52
N ASN A 137 -7.38 6.49 5.05
CA ASN A 137 -7.79 7.87 4.78
C ASN A 137 -8.23 8.63 6.05
N GLY A 138 -8.25 7.96 7.20
CA GLY A 138 -8.55 8.54 8.52
C GLY A 138 -10.03 8.63 8.88
N LEU A 139 -10.96 8.50 7.95
CA LEU A 139 -12.40 8.68 8.26
C LEU A 139 -12.92 7.58 9.19
N GLY A 140 -13.33 7.99 10.40
CA GLY A 140 -13.82 7.09 11.44
C GLY A 140 -12.74 6.57 12.39
N LEU A 141 -11.48 6.98 12.20
CA LEU A 141 -10.38 6.56 13.08
C LEU A 141 -10.56 7.08 14.50
N GLU A 142 -11.13 8.27 14.69
CA GLU A 142 -11.39 8.87 16.00
C GLU A 142 -12.21 7.96 16.94
N LYS A 143 -13.03 7.07 16.36
CA LYS A 143 -13.83 6.11 17.11
C LYS A 143 -13.11 4.78 17.37
N ARG A 144 -12.04 4.50 16.65
CA ARG A 144 -11.38 3.20 16.65
C ARG A 144 -9.91 3.24 17.10
N ALA A 145 -9.28 4.42 17.16
CA ALA A 145 -7.84 4.54 17.44
C ALA A 145 -7.44 3.82 18.74
N GLY A 146 -8.18 4.01 19.85
CA GLY A 146 -7.90 3.34 21.10
C GLY A 146 -8.06 1.82 21.02
N ALA A 147 -9.09 1.31 20.33
CA ALA A 147 -9.31 -0.12 20.16
C ALA A 147 -8.23 -0.76 19.26
N LEU A 148 -7.80 -0.06 18.20
CA LEU A 148 -6.71 -0.49 17.33
C LEU A 148 -5.37 -0.55 18.08
N ALA A 149 -5.07 0.45 18.90
CA ALA A 149 -3.88 0.44 19.77
C ALA A 149 -3.94 -0.71 20.78
N ALA A 150 -5.08 -0.93 21.44
CA ALA A 150 -5.29 -2.05 22.37
C ALA A 150 -5.16 -3.42 21.67
N ALA A 151 -5.56 -3.54 20.41
CA ALA A 151 -5.36 -4.74 19.59
C ALA A 151 -3.89 -4.96 19.18
N GLY A 152 -3.00 -3.98 19.42
CA GLY A 152 -1.59 -4.08 19.16
C GLY A 152 -1.15 -3.45 17.81
N LEU A 153 -1.90 -2.49 17.29
CA LEU A 153 -1.42 -1.68 16.16
C LEU A 153 -0.26 -0.80 16.65
N ASP A 154 0.91 -0.90 16.01
CA ASP A 154 2.08 -0.14 16.45
C ASP A 154 2.09 1.29 15.90
N ARG A 155 1.74 1.49 14.62
CA ARG A 155 1.86 2.78 13.94
C ARG A 155 0.83 2.96 12.83
N ILE A 156 0.65 4.22 12.43
CA ILE A 156 -0.35 4.57 11.42
C ILE A 156 0.23 5.44 10.31
N ASN A 157 -0.31 5.24 9.09
CA ASN A 157 -0.13 6.14 7.96
C ASN A 157 -1.50 6.69 7.57
N ILE A 158 -1.65 8.00 7.56
CA ILE A 158 -2.87 8.68 7.18
C ILE A 158 -2.65 9.37 5.85
N SER A 159 -3.57 9.17 4.90
CA SER A 159 -3.52 9.85 3.60
C SER A 159 -4.15 11.23 3.73
N LEU A 160 -3.37 12.28 3.40
CA LEU A 160 -3.83 13.66 3.41
C LEU A 160 -3.01 14.46 2.38
N ASP A 161 -3.64 14.84 1.27
CA ASP A 161 -2.96 15.46 0.13
C ASP A 161 -2.93 16.99 0.21
N THR A 162 -3.75 17.60 1.07
CA THR A 162 -3.87 19.04 1.28
C THR A 162 -4.56 19.35 2.61
N ILE A 163 -4.28 20.52 3.20
CA ILE A 163 -5.02 21.10 4.31
C ILE A 163 -5.97 22.22 3.88
N ASP A 164 -6.02 22.52 2.59
CA ASP A 164 -7.02 23.42 2.00
C ASP A 164 -8.33 22.67 1.85
N ARG A 165 -9.42 23.20 2.44
CA ARG A 165 -10.73 22.52 2.50
C ARG A 165 -11.38 22.34 1.13
N GLU A 166 -11.31 23.35 0.28
CA GLU A 166 -11.94 23.30 -1.03
C GLU A 166 -11.20 22.32 -1.93
N ARG A 167 -9.86 22.36 -1.90
CA ARG A 167 -9.02 21.43 -2.64
C ARG A 167 -9.15 19.99 -2.13
N TYR A 168 -9.22 19.81 -0.80
CA TYR A 168 -9.50 18.49 -0.22
C TYR A 168 -10.84 17.93 -0.71
N ALA A 169 -11.91 18.76 -0.67
CA ALA A 169 -13.22 18.34 -1.13
C ALA A 169 -13.24 18.03 -2.64
N ALA A 170 -12.53 18.80 -3.44
CA ALA A 170 -12.38 18.54 -4.88
C ALA A 170 -11.61 17.25 -5.16
N LEU A 171 -10.49 17.03 -4.48
CA LEU A 171 -9.62 15.85 -4.65
C LEU A 171 -10.30 14.55 -4.22
N THR A 172 -10.94 14.55 -3.05
CA THR A 172 -11.56 13.36 -2.46
C THR A 172 -13.01 13.18 -2.84
N ARG A 173 -13.60 14.18 -3.50
CA ARG A 173 -15.04 14.32 -3.81
C ARG A 173 -15.93 14.24 -2.57
N ARG A 174 -15.37 14.62 -1.41
CA ARG A 174 -16.05 14.66 -0.11
C ARG A 174 -15.47 15.75 0.78
N ASP A 175 -16.31 16.64 1.32
CA ASP A 175 -15.89 17.61 2.34
C ASP A 175 -15.78 16.93 3.72
N ARG A 176 -14.60 16.37 4.02
CA ARG A 176 -14.30 15.62 5.24
C ARG A 176 -12.94 15.97 5.86
N LEU A 177 -12.35 17.11 5.52
CA LEU A 177 -11.02 17.48 6.02
C LEU A 177 -10.95 17.46 7.55
N ASP A 178 -11.92 18.09 8.23
CA ASP A 178 -11.92 18.17 9.71
C ASP A 178 -11.88 16.78 10.38
N HIS A 179 -12.52 15.77 9.77
CA HIS A 179 -12.50 14.39 10.28
C HIS A 179 -11.11 13.76 10.16
N VAL A 180 -10.36 14.09 9.09
CA VAL A 180 -8.98 13.59 8.92
C VAL A 180 -8.05 14.27 9.91
N LEU A 181 -8.21 15.58 10.15
CA LEU A 181 -7.42 16.30 11.16
C LEU A 181 -7.72 15.77 12.57
N GLN A 182 -8.98 15.49 12.90
CA GLN A 182 -9.39 14.81 14.15
C GLN A 182 -8.80 13.40 14.24
N ALA A 183 -8.71 12.67 13.11
CA ALA A 183 -8.11 11.34 13.07
C ALA A 183 -6.62 11.37 13.42
N ILE A 184 -5.88 12.40 12.97
CA ILE A 184 -4.47 12.58 13.33
C ILE A 184 -4.34 12.81 14.84
N ALA A 185 -5.14 13.69 15.42
CA ALA A 185 -5.15 13.93 16.85
C ALA A 185 -5.55 12.69 17.68
N ALA A 186 -6.52 11.91 17.20
CA ALA A 186 -6.93 10.68 17.85
C ALA A 186 -5.86 9.57 17.79
N ALA A 187 -5.10 9.50 16.69
CA ALA A 187 -3.96 8.59 16.57
C ALA A 187 -2.84 8.96 17.56
N ASP A 188 -2.57 10.26 17.73
CA ASP A 188 -1.61 10.77 18.70
C ASP A 188 -2.02 10.42 20.14
N ALA A 189 -3.25 10.75 20.51
CA ALA A 189 -3.81 10.44 21.82
C ALA A 189 -3.83 8.92 22.14
N ALA A 190 -3.94 8.06 21.11
CA ALA A 190 -3.91 6.62 21.26
C ALA A 190 -2.48 6.02 21.27
N GLY A 191 -1.43 6.83 21.11
CA GLY A 191 -0.04 6.38 21.10
C GLY A 191 0.39 5.63 19.83
N LEU A 192 -0.31 5.79 18.70
CA LEU A 192 0.01 5.12 17.43
C LEU A 192 1.17 5.83 16.70
N HIS A 193 2.37 5.72 17.25
CA HIS A 193 3.56 6.42 16.75
C HIS A 193 4.54 5.52 15.97
N PRO A 194 5.29 6.11 15.01
CA PRO A 194 5.15 7.45 14.48
C PRO A 194 3.90 7.59 13.60
N ILE A 195 3.20 8.73 13.74
CA ILE A 195 2.15 9.10 12.81
C ILE A 195 2.82 9.54 11.51
N LYS A 196 2.43 8.93 10.41
CA LYS A 196 2.93 9.29 9.10
C LYS A 196 1.79 9.82 8.24
N ILE A 197 1.99 10.99 7.64
CA ILE A 197 1.09 11.54 6.65
C ILE A 197 1.66 11.23 5.27
N ASN A 198 0.84 10.69 4.37
CA ASN A 198 1.21 10.48 2.98
C ASN A 198 0.42 11.43 2.09
N ALA A 199 1.10 12.14 1.21
CA ALA A 199 0.51 13.06 0.25
C ALA A 199 1.01 12.75 -1.16
N VAL A 200 0.10 12.47 -2.08
CA VAL A 200 0.42 12.37 -3.51
C VAL A 200 0.42 13.78 -4.08
N VAL A 201 1.51 14.16 -4.75
CA VAL A 201 1.62 15.46 -5.39
C VAL A 201 1.22 15.34 -6.86
N MET A 202 0.20 16.11 -7.24
CA MET A 202 -0.39 16.09 -8.58
C MET A 202 -0.20 17.43 -9.28
N PRO A 203 0.28 17.44 -10.53
CA PRO A 203 0.54 18.65 -11.29
C PRO A 203 -0.73 19.49 -11.49
N GLY A 204 -0.65 20.80 -11.25
CA GLY A 204 -1.77 21.73 -11.39
C GLY A 204 -2.90 21.55 -10.38
N VAL A 205 -2.72 20.71 -9.36
CA VAL A 205 -3.77 20.38 -8.38
C VAL A 205 -3.39 20.81 -6.96
N ASN A 206 -2.33 20.23 -6.38
CA ASN A 206 -1.95 20.47 -4.98
C ASN A 206 -0.45 20.76 -4.80
N GLU A 207 0.24 21.20 -5.82
CA GLU A 207 1.65 21.61 -5.74
C GLU A 207 1.87 22.76 -4.76
N GLU A 208 0.89 23.67 -4.65
CA GLU A 208 0.94 24.81 -3.73
C GLU A 208 0.81 24.39 -2.27
N ASP A 209 0.29 23.19 -2.00
CA ASP A 209 0.12 22.65 -0.65
C ASP A 209 1.39 22.01 -0.09
N ILE A 210 2.43 21.84 -0.88
CA ILE A 210 3.69 21.19 -0.44
C ILE A 210 4.22 21.87 0.83
N VAL A 211 4.36 23.20 0.83
CA VAL A 211 4.88 23.90 1.99
C VAL A 211 3.85 23.99 3.12
N PRO A 212 2.59 24.42 2.90
CA PRO A 212 1.60 24.49 3.98
C PRO A 212 1.36 23.14 4.68
N LEU A 213 1.27 22.04 3.91
CA LEU A 213 1.07 20.71 4.49
C LEU A 213 2.31 20.22 5.27
N ALA A 214 3.52 20.56 4.79
CA ALA A 214 4.75 20.24 5.50
C ALA A 214 4.85 21.01 6.82
N ASP A 215 4.49 22.29 6.81
CA ASP A 215 4.48 23.15 7.99
C ASP A 215 3.48 22.61 9.03
N TYR A 216 2.26 22.29 8.59
CA TYR A 216 1.26 21.63 9.44
C TYR A 216 1.83 20.35 10.08
N ALA A 217 2.41 19.45 9.29
CA ALA A 217 2.89 18.17 9.78
C ALA A 217 4.03 18.31 10.79
N VAL A 218 4.97 19.22 10.54
CA VAL A 218 6.11 19.52 11.43
C VAL A 218 5.61 20.04 12.78
N HIS A 219 4.67 20.97 12.79
CA HIS A 219 4.11 21.56 14.02
C HIS A 219 3.20 20.59 14.81
N HIS A 220 2.69 19.53 14.15
CA HIS A 220 1.88 18.51 14.80
C HIS A 220 2.65 17.21 15.08
N GLY A 221 3.98 17.21 14.99
CA GLY A 221 4.82 16.06 15.32
C GLY A 221 4.63 14.85 14.39
N ALA A 222 4.03 15.04 13.20
CA ALA A 222 3.83 14.01 12.22
C ALA A 222 4.97 13.96 11.19
N GLN A 223 5.30 12.76 10.70
CA GLN A 223 6.23 12.58 9.60
C GLN A 223 5.49 12.67 8.27
N LEU A 224 5.58 13.79 7.57
CA LEU A 224 5.00 13.91 6.22
C LEU A 224 5.89 13.23 5.18
N ARG A 225 5.26 12.53 4.25
CA ARG A 225 5.92 11.91 3.09
C ARG A 225 5.16 12.27 1.82
N PHE A 226 5.78 13.05 0.99
CA PHE A 226 5.30 13.32 -0.37
C PHE A 226 5.59 12.13 -1.28
N ILE A 227 4.67 11.83 -2.17
CA ILE A 227 4.73 10.71 -3.11
C ILE A 227 4.59 11.27 -4.52
N GLU A 228 5.54 10.95 -5.40
CA GLU A 228 5.37 11.20 -6.83
C GLU A 228 4.14 10.45 -7.34
N GLN A 229 3.30 11.14 -8.11
CA GLN A 229 2.14 10.53 -8.72
C GLN A 229 2.56 9.36 -9.63
N MET A 230 1.90 8.23 -9.44
CA MET A 230 2.17 6.98 -10.16
C MET A 230 1.04 6.67 -11.14
N PRO A 231 1.30 5.95 -12.25
CA PRO A 231 0.28 5.50 -13.21
C PRO A 231 -0.54 4.33 -12.64
N LEU A 232 -1.35 4.56 -11.60
CA LEU A 232 -2.14 3.54 -10.90
C LEU A 232 -3.62 3.92 -10.78
N GLY A 233 -4.00 5.07 -11.29
CA GLY A 233 -5.36 5.58 -11.30
C GLY A 233 -6.06 5.40 -12.64
N PRO A 234 -7.06 6.22 -12.95
CA PRO A 234 -7.72 6.22 -14.26
C PRO A 234 -6.71 6.36 -15.38
N ARG A 235 -6.86 5.53 -16.42
CA ARG A 235 -5.99 5.58 -17.59
C ARG A 235 -6.06 6.97 -18.24
N GLU A 236 -4.97 7.40 -18.90
CA GLU A 236 -4.84 8.69 -19.60
C GLU A 236 -4.74 9.95 -18.72
N GLN A 237 -4.82 9.84 -17.40
CA GLN A 237 -4.69 10.98 -16.48
C GLN A 237 -3.26 11.19 -15.98
N TRP A 238 -2.32 10.30 -16.33
CA TRP A 238 -0.94 10.40 -15.90
C TRP A 238 -0.01 10.54 -17.11
N ARG A 239 0.82 11.56 -17.08
CA ARG A 239 1.89 11.79 -18.04
C ARG A 239 3.18 12.01 -17.28
N ARG A 240 4.23 11.35 -17.72
CA ARG A 240 5.55 11.44 -17.09
C ARG A 240 6.13 12.86 -17.15
N GLU A 241 5.96 13.52 -18.29
CA GLU A 241 6.44 14.88 -18.56
C GLU A 241 5.77 15.95 -17.69
N ASP A 242 4.55 15.71 -17.21
CA ASP A 242 3.77 16.68 -16.44
C ASP A 242 3.94 16.49 -14.93
N MET A 243 4.55 15.38 -14.48
CA MET A 243 4.58 15.04 -13.05
C MET A 243 5.45 16.02 -12.25
N VAL A 244 5.06 16.25 -11.00
CA VAL A 244 5.88 16.95 -10.01
C VAL A 244 6.90 15.96 -9.46
N THR A 245 8.18 16.20 -9.75
CA THR A 245 9.26 15.29 -9.39
C THR A 245 9.71 15.46 -7.94
N ALA A 246 10.45 14.48 -7.43
CA ALA A 246 11.09 14.59 -6.12
C ALA A 246 12.02 15.82 -6.02
N ALA A 247 12.68 16.21 -7.11
CA ALA A 247 13.51 17.40 -7.16
C ALA A 247 12.68 18.68 -7.02
N ASP A 248 11.52 18.77 -7.68
CA ASP A 248 10.60 19.89 -7.59
C ASP A 248 10.04 20.03 -6.17
N ILE A 249 9.61 18.92 -5.57
CA ILE A 249 9.13 18.87 -4.19
C ILE A 249 10.21 19.38 -3.24
N LEU A 250 11.43 18.89 -3.37
CA LEU A 250 12.56 19.30 -2.53
C LEU A 250 12.91 20.77 -2.71
N ALA A 251 12.88 21.29 -3.94
CA ALA A 251 13.11 22.70 -4.24
C ALA A 251 12.07 23.58 -3.55
N ARG A 252 10.79 23.22 -3.63
CA ARG A 252 9.71 23.96 -2.93
C ARG A 252 9.86 23.91 -1.42
N LEU A 253 10.16 22.76 -0.83
CA LEU A 253 10.39 22.67 0.63
C LEU A 253 11.53 23.54 1.12
N ARG A 254 12.61 23.66 0.33
CA ARG A 254 13.78 24.51 0.65
C ARG A 254 13.48 26.01 0.64
N THR A 255 12.37 26.45 0.06
CA THR A 255 11.96 27.87 0.13
C THR A 255 11.53 28.28 1.55
N HIS A 256 11.16 27.29 2.37
CA HIS A 256 10.60 27.54 3.71
C HIS A 256 11.41 26.84 4.82
N PHE A 257 11.89 25.63 4.61
CA PHE A 257 12.60 24.84 5.61
C PHE A 257 14.11 24.80 5.36
N SER A 258 14.88 24.81 6.45
CA SER A 258 16.26 24.32 6.42
C SER A 258 16.22 22.79 6.45
N LEU A 259 16.74 22.15 5.40
CA LEU A 259 16.69 20.70 5.21
C LEU A 259 18.09 20.10 5.25
N GLN A 260 18.27 19.06 6.08
CA GLN A 260 19.46 18.22 6.12
C GLN A 260 19.05 16.76 5.83
N PRO A 261 19.80 16.01 5.00
CA PRO A 261 19.53 14.60 4.83
C PRO A 261 19.54 13.89 6.19
N ALA A 262 18.53 13.05 6.44
CA ALA A 262 18.47 12.26 7.67
C ALA A 262 19.66 11.29 7.73
N ARG A 263 20.21 11.09 8.91
CA ARG A 263 21.35 10.20 9.12
C ARG A 263 20.93 8.73 9.09
N GLY A 264 21.81 7.87 8.61
CA GLY A 264 21.65 6.42 8.58
C GLY A 264 21.20 5.87 7.24
N PRO A 265 21.28 4.54 7.07
CA PRO A 265 20.90 3.88 5.81
C PRO A 265 19.39 3.90 5.61
N ARG A 266 18.96 4.15 4.37
CA ARG A 266 17.53 4.09 3.99
C ARG A 266 16.98 2.66 4.05
N GLY A 267 17.77 1.66 3.68
CA GLY A 267 17.34 0.26 3.56
C GLY A 267 16.14 0.15 2.59
N SER A 268 15.22 -0.75 2.93
CA SER A 268 13.98 -0.99 2.14
C SER A 268 12.91 0.11 2.28
N ALA A 269 13.18 1.18 3.08
CA ALA A 269 12.21 2.26 3.28
C ALA A 269 11.93 3.02 1.97
N PRO A 270 10.65 3.29 1.62
CA PRO A 270 10.31 3.94 0.36
C PRO A 270 10.72 5.42 0.32
N ALA A 271 10.69 6.11 1.47
CA ALA A 271 10.97 7.53 1.55
C ALA A 271 12.46 7.80 1.81
N ALA A 272 13.05 8.70 1.04
CA ALA A 272 14.22 9.43 1.47
C ALA A 272 13.77 10.48 2.51
N LEU A 273 14.52 10.62 3.61
CA LEU A 273 14.14 11.48 4.73
C LEU A 273 15.07 12.66 4.89
N TRP A 274 14.52 13.77 5.34
CA TRP A 274 15.22 15.01 5.71
C TRP A 274 14.80 15.45 7.12
N GLU A 275 15.76 15.85 7.91
CA GLU A 275 15.54 16.64 9.12
C GLU A 275 15.21 18.06 8.66
N ALA A 276 14.02 18.53 9.03
CA ALA A 276 13.51 19.84 8.64
C ALA A 276 13.45 20.77 9.85
N THR A 277 13.89 22.01 9.65
CA THR A 277 13.73 23.08 10.64
C THR A 277 12.93 24.22 10.01
N ALA A 278 11.78 24.54 10.58
CA ALA A 278 10.93 25.65 10.17
C ALA A 278 11.54 27.01 10.57
N PRO A 279 11.09 28.14 10.01
CA PRO A 279 11.62 29.46 10.33
C PRO A 279 11.52 29.83 11.80
N ASP A 280 10.54 29.34 12.53
CA ASP A 280 10.35 29.55 13.97
C ASP A 280 11.24 28.62 14.85
N GLY A 281 12.02 27.75 14.24
CA GLY A 281 12.88 26.80 14.92
C GLY A 281 12.24 25.45 15.22
N THR A 282 10.96 25.21 14.91
CA THR A 282 10.28 23.92 15.06
C THR A 282 10.94 22.89 14.17
N ARG A 283 11.19 21.70 14.72
CA ARG A 283 11.88 20.61 14.02
C ARG A 283 10.95 19.43 13.75
N GLY A 284 11.12 18.81 12.58
CA GLY A 284 10.39 17.60 12.21
C GLY A 284 11.12 16.79 11.16
N THR A 285 10.46 15.76 10.66
CA THR A 285 10.99 14.91 9.59
C THR A 285 10.08 14.95 8.38
N LEU A 286 10.64 15.32 7.24
CA LEU A 286 9.97 15.29 5.95
C LEU A 286 10.56 14.14 5.10
N GLY A 287 9.73 13.54 4.26
CA GLY A 287 10.14 12.45 3.38
C GLY A 287 9.66 12.66 1.95
N ILE A 288 10.38 12.09 0.99
CA ILE A 288 9.94 12.01 -0.40
C ILE A 288 10.04 10.57 -0.88
N ILE A 289 8.96 10.07 -1.45
CA ILE A 289 8.87 8.76 -2.08
C ILE A 289 8.93 8.98 -3.59
N ALA A 290 10.15 9.01 -4.11
CA ALA A 290 10.44 9.16 -5.54
C ALA A 290 10.20 7.83 -6.25
N SER A 291 8.93 7.46 -6.38
CA SER A 291 8.53 6.16 -6.96
C SER A 291 8.87 6.02 -8.43
N VAL A 292 8.96 7.14 -9.14
CA VAL A 292 9.17 7.20 -10.59
C VAL A 292 10.58 7.67 -10.93
N THR A 293 11.04 8.78 -10.35
CA THR A 293 12.35 9.37 -10.72
C THR A 293 13.54 8.68 -10.06
N HIS A 294 13.39 8.18 -8.83
CA HIS A 294 14.44 7.48 -8.08
C HIS A 294 13.87 6.25 -7.36
N PRO A 295 13.42 5.22 -8.11
CA PRO A 295 12.75 4.07 -7.53
C PRO A 295 13.66 3.29 -6.59
N PHE A 296 13.08 2.82 -5.49
CA PHE A 296 13.76 2.02 -4.46
C PHE A 296 13.62 0.50 -4.70
N CYS A 297 13.44 0.10 -5.95
CA CYS A 297 13.19 -1.29 -6.34
C CYS A 297 14.35 -2.23 -5.98
N GLY A 298 15.59 -1.75 -5.98
CA GLY A 298 16.78 -2.54 -5.63
C GLY A 298 16.75 -3.13 -4.22
N ASP A 299 16.14 -2.41 -3.26
CA ASP A 299 16.01 -2.83 -1.85
C ASP A 299 14.58 -3.21 -1.46
N CYS A 300 13.70 -3.43 -2.45
CA CYS A 300 12.27 -3.65 -2.18
C CYS A 300 12.01 -5.02 -1.53
N ASP A 301 11.57 -4.98 -0.28
CA ASP A 301 11.25 -6.14 0.57
C ASP A 301 9.74 -6.45 0.67
N ARG A 302 8.93 -6.00 -0.31
CA ARG A 302 7.47 -6.10 -0.22
C ARG A 302 6.92 -7.28 -0.97
N THR A 303 5.92 -7.91 -0.34
CA THR A 303 4.93 -8.79 -0.94
C THR A 303 3.52 -8.26 -0.60
N ARG A 304 2.51 -8.57 -1.41
CA ARG A 304 1.16 -8.05 -1.26
C ARG A 304 0.15 -9.18 -1.32
N LEU A 305 -0.83 -9.12 -0.43
CA LEU A 305 -2.00 -9.97 -0.43
C LEU A 305 -3.23 -9.12 -0.81
N THR A 306 -3.89 -9.48 -1.90
CA THR A 306 -5.08 -8.79 -2.38
C THR A 306 -6.32 -9.19 -1.57
N THR A 307 -7.38 -8.40 -1.68
CA THR A 307 -8.66 -8.65 -0.98
C THR A 307 -9.26 -10.02 -1.34
N ASP A 308 -9.07 -10.47 -2.57
CA ASP A 308 -9.55 -11.77 -3.08
C ASP A 308 -8.53 -12.91 -2.91
N GLY A 309 -7.45 -12.67 -2.16
CA GLY A 309 -6.51 -13.71 -1.77
C GLY A 309 -5.49 -14.09 -2.84
N ALA A 310 -5.19 -13.22 -3.78
CA ALA A 310 -4.02 -13.37 -4.63
C ALA A 310 -2.79 -12.74 -3.99
N VAL A 311 -1.63 -13.35 -4.19
CA VAL A 311 -0.35 -12.76 -3.82
C VAL A 311 0.29 -12.10 -5.02
N ARG A 312 0.92 -10.93 -4.79
CA ARG A 312 1.63 -10.14 -5.81
C ARG A 312 3.02 -9.75 -5.31
N ASN A 313 3.97 -9.76 -6.19
CA ASN A 313 5.36 -9.42 -5.90
C ASN A 313 5.68 -7.92 -6.11
N CYS A 314 4.87 -7.19 -6.90
CA CYS A 314 5.05 -5.78 -7.20
C CYS A 314 3.71 -5.04 -7.29
N LEU A 315 3.71 -3.73 -7.00
CA LEU A 315 2.55 -2.86 -7.18
C LEU A 315 2.20 -2.68 -8.66
N PHE A 316 3.22 -2.60 -9.50
CA PHE A 316 3.12 -2.40 -10.96
C PHE A 316 3.11 -3.71 -11.77
N GLY A 317 3.31 -4.86 -11.11
CA GLY A 317 3.26 -6.15 -11.81
C GLY A 317 1.85 -6.52 -12.21
N ASN A 318 1.70 -7.26 -13.31
CA ASN A 318 0.43 -7.85 -13.73
C ASN A 318 0.33 -9.33 -13.38
N SER A 319 1.43 -9.95 -12.90
CA SER A 319 1.38 -11.33 -12.40
C SER A 319 0.85 -11.37 -10.98
N GLU A 320 0.09 -12.42 -10.69
CA GLU A 320 -0.43 -12.74 -9.36
C GLU A 320 -0.70 -14.23 -9.24
N THR A 321 -0.55 -14.76 -8.04
CA THR A 321 -0.83 -16.16 -7.74
C THR A 321 -2.03 -16.26 -6.80
N PRO A 322 -3.14 -16.93 -7.20
CA PRO A 322 -4.35 -17.04 -6.38
C PRO A 322 -4.15 -18.04 -5.24
N LEU A 323 -3.97 -17.56 -4.00
CA LEU A 323 -3.85 -18.42 -2.81
C LEU A 323 -5.21 -18.78 -2.22
N ARG A 324 -6.27 -18.00 -2.46
CA ARG A 324 -7.63 -18.32 -1.98
C ARG A 324 -8.12 -19.67 -2.45
N ASP A 325 -7.87 -20.00 -3.70
CA ASP A 325 -8.35 -21.25 -4.26
C ASP A 325 -7.64 -22.47 -3.62
N LEU A 326 -6.36 -22.31 -3.26
CA LEU A 326 -5.62 -23.29 -2.46
C LEU A 326 -6.20 -23.38 -1.04
N LEU A 327 -6.49 -22.27 -0.37
CA LEU A 327 -7.12 -22.28 0.95
C LEU A 327 -8.44 -23.04 0.98
N ARG A 328 -9.25 -22.91 -0.07
CA ARG A 328 -10.59 -23.49 -0.19
C ARG A 328 -10.60 -24.91 -0.77
N SER A 329 -9.48 -25.37 -1.32
CA SER A 329 -9.29 -26.76 -1.77
C SER A 329 -8.60 -27.65 -0.73
N GLU A 330 -8.56 -27.22 0.53
CA GLU A 330 -7.89 -27.94 1.63
C GLU A 330 -6.38 -28.15 1.43
N ALA A 331 -5.73 -27.28 0.63
CA ALA A 331 -4.29 -27.35 0.44
C ALA A 331 -3.53 -27.18 1.76
N SER A 332 -2.43 -27.87 1.89
CA SER A 332 -1.52 -27.75 3.04
C SER A 332 -0.86 -26.38 3.09
N ASP A 333 -0.33 -26.01 4.26
CA ASP A 333 0.42 -24.76 4.40
C ASP A 333 1.67 -24.78 3.52
N GLU A 334 2.28 -25.95 3.28
CA GLU A 334 3.44 -26.14 2.41
C GLU A 334 3.13 -25.82 0.95
N GLU A 335 1.98 -26.26 0.44
CA GLU A 335 1.54 -25.94 -0.94
C GLU A 335 1.27 -24.44 -1.11
N ILE A 336 0.70 -23.80 -0.09
CA ILE A 336 0.50 -22.33 -0.08
C ILE A 336 1.84 -21.60 -0.05
N MET A 337 2.79 -22.06 0.77
CA MET A 337 4.14 -21.49 0.84
C MET A 337 4.87 -21.61 -0.49
N GLU A 338 4.77 -22.76 -1.16
CA GLU A 338 5.37 -23.01 -2.47
C GLU A 338 4.83 -22.04 -3.52
N ALA A 339 3.50 -21.89 -3.60
CA ALA A 339 2.85 -20.99 -4.52
C ALA A 339 3.24 -19.53 -4.28
N TRP A 340 3.31 -19.10 -2.98
CA TRP A 340 3.72 -17.76 -2.62
C TRP A 340 5.19 -17.48 -2.95
N ALA A 341 6.07 -18.42 -2.65
CA ALA A 341 7.48 -18.31 -2.97
C ALA A 341 7.73 -18.26 -4.48
N GLY A 342 6.98 -19.04 -5.27
CA GLY A 342 7.01 -18.98 -6.73
C GLY A 342 6.66 -17.61 -7.30
N GLU A 343 5.63 -16.96 -6.75
CA GLU A 343 5.28 -15.59 -7.12
C GLU A 343 6.42 -14.62 -6.79
N MET A 344 7.02 -14.73 -5.60
CA MET A 344 8.14 -13.86 -5.21
C MET A 344 9.38 -14.08 -6.06
N TRP A 345 9.66 -15.33 -6.45
CA TRP A 345 10.80 -15.67 -7.32
C TRP A 345 10.71 -15.03 -8.70
N SER A 346 9.49 -14.79 -9.19
CA SER A 346 9.22 -14.13 -10.47
C SER A 346 9.39 -12.61 -10.45
N LYS A 347 9.68 -12.00 -9.27
CA LYS A 347 9.77 -10.56 -9.11
C LYS A 347 10.85 -9.94 -10.01
N LYS A 348 10.48 -8.91 -10.77
CA LYS A 348 11.38 -8.17 -11.66
C LYS A 348 12.40 -7.31 -10.89
N PRO A 349 13.53 -6.90 -11.51
CA PRO A 349 14.51 -6.03 -10.86
C PRO A 349 13.95 -4.64 -10.54
N GLY A 350 13.08 -4.10 -11.41
CA GLY A 350 12.41 -2.82 -11.28
C GLY A 350 10.92 -2.90 -11.61
N HIS A 351 10.24 -1.76 -11.50
CA HIS A 351 8.80 -1.67 -11.82
C HIS A 351 8.53 -1.55 -13.34
N GLY A 352 9.54 -1.23 -14.14
CA GLY A 352 9.44 -1.17 -15.60
C GLY A 352 8.63 0.01 -16.16
N ILE A 353 8.36 1.07 -15.37
CA ILE A 353 7.60 2.24 -15.85
C ILE A 353 8.27 2.89 -17.08
N ASP A 354 9.61 2.78 -17.18
CA ASP A 354 10.41 3.35 -18.25
C ASP A 354 10.69 2.37 -19.38
N ASP A 355 10.23 1.12 -19.26
CA ASP A 355 10.44 0.11 -20.30
C ASP A 355 9.49 0.35 -21.48
N GLU A 356 9.98 0.15 -22.72
CA GLU A 356 9.11 0.09 -23.88
C GLU A 356 8.03 -0.97 -23.68
N GLY A 357 6.75 -0.57 -23.84
CA GLY A 357 5.61 -1.48 -23.63
C GLY A 357 5.16 -1.62 -22.18
N PHE A 358 5.56 -0.72 -21.27
CA PHE A 358 4.95 -0.67 -19.94
C PHE A 358 3.42 -0.55 -20.06
N LEU A 359 2.74 -1.48 -19.39
CA LEU A 359 1.29 -1.45 -19.25
C LEU A 359 0.94 -1.16 -17.80
N GLN A 360 0.10 -0.15 -17.60
CA GLN A 360 -0.47 0.12 -16.29
C GLN A 360 -1.20 -1.12 -15.77
N PRO A 361 -1.07 -1.46 -14.47
CA PRO A 361 -1.80 -2.58 -13.87
C PRO A 361 -3.30 -2.53 -14.14
N ASP A 362 -3.89 -3.66 -14.48
CA ASP A 362 -5.34 -3.75 -14.74
C ASP A 362 -6.17 -3.63 -13.46
N ARG A 363 -5.61 -4.05 -12.32
CA ARG A 363 -6.29 -3.93 -11.02
C ARG A 363 -6.20 -2.52 -10.46
N PRO A 364 -7.31 -1.98 -9.95
CA PRO A 364 -7.30 -0.68 -9.29
C PRO A 364 -6.52 -0.74 -7.97
N MET A 365 -5.97 0.41 -7.57
CA MET A 365 -5.19 0.57 -6.34
C MET A 365 -5.93 0.05 -5.09
N SER A 366 -7.26 0.25 -5.02
CA SER A 366 -8.10 -0.21 -3.90
C SER A 366 -8.14 -1.73 -3.75
N ALA A 367 -7.91 -2.50 -4.81
CA ALA A 367 -7.93 -3.96 -4.78
C ALA A 367 -6.56 -4.57 -4.43
N ILE A 368 -5.46 -3.87 -4.71
CA ILE A 368 -4.09 -4.38 -4.47
C ILE A 368 -3.42 -3.79 -3.23
N GLY A 369 -4.02 -2.79 -2.62
CA GLY A 369 -3.52 -2.17 -1.41
C GLY A 369 -2.27 -1.31 -1.64
N GLY A 370 -2.45 -0.02 -1.60
CA GLY A 370 -1.40 1.00 -1.77
C GLY A 370 -0.54 1.25 -0.54
#